data_971600f1da953a6d2a08cf12368a455b
#
_entry.id   971600f1da953a6d2a08cf12368a455b
#
_cell.length_a   1.000
_cell.length_b   1.000
_cell.length_c   1.000
_cell.angle_alpha   90.00
_cell.angle_beta   90.00
_cell.angle_gamma   90.00
#
_symmetry.space_group_name_H-M   'P 1'
#
loop_
_entity.id
_entity.type
_entity.pdbx_description
1 polymer ?
#
loop_
_entity_poly.entity_id
_entity_poly.type
_entity_poly.pdbx_seq_one_letter_code
_entity_poly.pdbx_strand_id
1 'polypeptide(L)'
;LLITTLAVVLVYFVFKQSKPVYKISLLAFFMVMVSGSALYVHHIYEKYINIDSVNPQKLEQFTRHGNPYVHDLKNPMTDNGHYTWIYVCESELKEAWDKRSKIKYGENDAADSPVKYTLVRYLTSKGLKKDSYGVNSLSDEEIKLIEQGVANVDDAKKSNFENRLKNLLWEIEIYKFTRDPRQQTLMQRVELWRTSARLIKDHFWFGLGTGDVKNVFAAKLELDDSLLKNSGLRPHNQYLTIMLEFGVFGLLLFLFCLFYPSLRQKNFFDFLYLTFFIVVVFSMLTEDTFETQA
;
A
#
# COMPACT_ATOMS: atom_id res chain seq x y z
N LEU A 1 1.74 -4.95 14.49
CA LEU A 1 1.68 -5.20 15.95
C LEU A 1 0.60 -6.22 16.32
N LEU A 2 -0.69 -6.01 15.94
CA LEU A 2 -1.78 -6.94 16.29
C LEU A 2 -1.54 -8.36 15.76
N ILE A 3 -1.14 -8.49 14.51
CA ILE A 3 -0.85 -9.79 13.87
C ILE A 3 0.33 -10.48 14.55
N THR A 4 1.38 -9.73 14.87
CA THR A 4 2.55 -10.27 15.58
C THR A 4 2.19 -10.72 16.99
N THR A 5 1.39 -9.94 17.73
CA THR A 5 0.91 -10.32 19.05
C THR A 5 0.05 -11.59 19.02
N LEU A 6 -0.84 -11.69 18.03
CA LEU A 6 -1.68 -12.88 17.83
C LEU A 6 -0.83 -14.11 17.48
N ALA A 7 0.16 -13.96 16.62
CA ALA A 7 1.11 -15.02 16.28
C ALA A 7 1.93 -15.48 17.50
N VAL A 8 2.40 -14.55 18.34
CA VAL A 8 3.09 -14.85 19.59
C VAL A 8 2.22 -15.67 20.54
N VAL A 9 1.00 -15.20 20.79
CA VAL A 9 0.04 -15.89 21.67
C VAL A 9 -0.24 -17.29 21.14
N LEU A 10 -0.47 -17.42 19.84
CA LEU A 10 -0.72 -18.70 19.19
C LEU A 10 0.45 -19.67 19.37
N VAL A 11 1.67 -19.23 19.03
CA VAL A 11 2.87 -20.04 19.13
C VAL A 11 3.11 -20.46 20.57
N TYR A 12 3.03 -19.53 21.52
CA TYR A 12 3.21 -19.84 22.94
C TYR A 12 2.21 -20.88 23.46
N PHE A 13 0.92 -20.70 23.16
CA PHE A 13 -0.10 -21.65 23.60
C PHE A 13 0.02 -23.01 22.91
N VAL A 14 0.39 -23.07 21.62
CA VAL A 14 0.64 -24.35 20.91
C VAL A 14 1.78 -25.13 21.55
N PHE A 15 2.88 -24.45 21.92
CA PHE A 15 4.03 -25.12 22.56
C PHE A 15 3.74 -25.51 24.01
N LYS A 16 3.03 -24.69 24.78
CA LYS A 16 2.76 -24.93 26.19
C LYS A 16 1.67 -25.98 26.45
N GLN A 17 0.72 -26.16 25.54
CA GLN A 17 -0.39 -27.11 25.72
C GLN A 17 0.03 -28.54 25.40
N SER A 18 -0.19 -29.43 26.38
CA SER A 18 0.06 -30.89 26.24
C SER A 18 -1.10 -31.64 25.58
N LYS A 19 -2.33 -31.13 25.69
CA LYS A 19 -3.52 -31.81 25.18
C LYS A 19 -3.76 -31.51 23.70
N PRO A 20 -3.87 -32.54 22.83
CA PRO A 20 -4.02 -32.35 21.38
C PRO A 20 -5.29 -31.58 20.99
N VAL A 21 -6.36 -31.70 21.78
CA VAL A 21 -7.64 -31.00 21.54
C VAL A 21 -7.43 -29.47 21.50
N TYR A 22 -6.69 -28.91 22.47
CA TYR A 22 -6.44 -27.45 22.48
C TYR A 22 -5.57 -26.98 21.33
N LYS A 23 -4.59 -27.81 20.89
CA LYS A 23 -3.78 -27.50 19.69
C LYS A 23 -4.65 -27.44 18.44
N ILE A 24 -5.54 -28.42 18.27
CA ILE A 24 -6.45 -28.47 17.13
C ILE A 24 -7.43 -27.30 17.17
N SER A 25 -8.01 -26.97 18.33
CA SER A 25 -8.93 -25.84 18.49
C SER A 25 -8.23 -24.51 18.16
N LEU A 26 -6.97 -24.34 18.55
CA LEU A 26 -6.19 -23.14 18.30
C LEU A 26 -5.83 -23.01 16.81
N LEU A 27 -5.45 -24.11 16.17
CA LEU A 27 -5.23 -24.18 14.71
C LEU A 27 -6.51 -23.89 13.94
N ALA A 28 -7.63 -24.45 14.36
CA ALA A 28 -8.93 -24.17 13.75
C ALA A 28 -9.33 -22.70 13.90
N PHE A 29 -9.14 -22.10 15.07
CA PHE A 29 -9.36 -20.68 15.30
C PHE A 29 -8.48 -19.82 14.39
N PHE A 30 -7.19 -20.16 14.27
CA PHE A 30 -6.28 -19.43 13.37
C PHE A 30 -6.72 -19.54 11.91
N MET A 31 -7.11 -20.72 11.45
CA MET A 31 -7.64 -20.92 10.09
C MET A 31 -8.90 -20.09 9.83
N VAL A 32 -9.81 -20.03 10.80
CA VAL A 32 -11.02 -19.18 10.72
C VAL A 32 -10.65 -17.70 10.63
N MET A 33 -9.68 -17.24 11.44
CA MET A 33 -9.20 -15.86 11.40
C MET A 33 -8.55 -15.50 10.04
N VAL A 34 -7.70 -16.39 9.51
CA VAL A 34 -7.05 -16.19 8.20
C VAL A 34 -8.10 -16.18 7.08
N SER A 35 -9.02 -17.14 7.09
CA SER A 35 -10.10 -17.21 6.10
C SER A 35 -11.03 -16.00 6.17
N GLY A 36 -11.41 -15.58 7.39
CA GLY A 36 -12.20 -14.38 7.62
C GLY A 36 -11.51 -13.12 7.13
N SER A 37 -10.18 -13.00 7.37
CA SER A 37 -9.39 -11.88 6.88
C SER A 37 -9.32 -11.87 5.35
N ALA A 38 -9.13 -13.03 4.72
CA ALA A 38 -9.09 -13.14 3.25
C ALA A 38 -10.46 -12.77 2.63
N LEU A 39 -11.56 -13.24 3.21
CA LEU A 39 -12.92 -12.88 2.78
C LEU A 39 -13.18 -11.38 2.95
N TYR A 40 -12.70 -10.78 4.03
CA TYR A 40 -12.82 -9.35 4.27
C TYR A 40 -12.04 -8.53 3.24
N VAL A 41 -10.78 -8.92 2.95
CA VAL A 41 -9.97 -8.28 1.90
C VAL A 41 -10.65 -8.40 0.54
N HIS A 42 -11.17 -9.60 0.21
CA HIS A 42 -11.93 -9.83 -1.03
C HIS A 42 -13.18 -8.95 -1.10
N HIS A 43 -13.94 -8.84 0.00
CA HIS A 43 -15.11 -7.96 0.06
C HIS A 43 -14.75 -6.48 -0.19
N ILE A 44 -13.65 -5.99 0.39
CA ILE A 44 -13.16 -4.62 0.15
C ILE A 44 -12.74 -4.45 -1.31
N TYR A 45 -12.05 -5.44 -1.89
CA TYR A 45 -11.65 -5.42 -3.30
C TYR A 45 -12.87 -5.31 -4.23
N GLU A 46 -13.87 -6.18 -4.06
CA GLU A 46 -15.11 -6.16 -4.85
C GLU A 46 -15.87 -4.84 -4.70
N LYS A 47 -15.90 -4.29 -3.49
CA LYS A 47 -16.65 -3.08 -3.19
C LYS A 47 -16.02 -1.80 -3.78
N TYR A 48 -14.68 -1.71 -3.83
CA TYR A 48 -13.99 -0.47 -4.15
C TYR A 48 -13.19 -0.49 -5.43
N ILE A 49 -12.74 -1.65 -5.85
CA ILE A 49 -11.77 -1.81 -6.94
C ILE A 49 -12.39 -2.52 -8.14
N ASN A 50 -13.04 -3.68 -7.89
CA ASN A 50 -13.64 -4.44 -8.96
C ASN A 50 -14.97 -3.82 -9.38
N ILE A 51 -15.07 -3.47 -10.65
CA ILE A 51 -16.30 -2.90 -11.24
C ILE A 51 -16.59 -3.56 -12.55
N ASP A 52 -17.88 -3.63 -12.86
CA ASP A 52 -18.36 -4.14 -14.15
C ASP A 52 -17.84 -3.29 -15.31
N SER A 53 -17.53 -3.94 -16.42
CA SER A 53 -17.12 -3.25 -17.63
C SER A 53 -18.23 -2.33 -18.13
N VAL A 54 -17.88 -1.06 -18.31
CA VAL A 54 -18.80 -0.07 -18.87
C VAL A 54 -18.89 -0.25 -20.38
N ASN A 55 -20.12 -0.34 -20.92
CA ASN A 55 -20.33 -0.35 -22.36
C ASN A 55 -20.11 1.08 -22.92
N PRO A 56 -19.07 1.30 -23.76
CA PRO A 56 -18.75 2.63 -24.29
C PRO A 56 -19.90 3.26 -25.10
N GLN A 57 -20.69 2.43 -25.76
CA GLN A 57 -21.80 2.89 -26.62
C GLN A 57 -23.01 3.44 -25.84
N LYS A 58 -23.07 3.14 -24.52
CA LYS A 58 -24.14 3.60 -23.64
C LYS A 58 -23.77 4.86 -22.86
N LEU A 59 -22.54 5.37 -23.01
CA LEU A 59 -22.11 6.58 -22.33
C LEU A 59 -22.74 7.82 -22.95
N GLU A 60 -23.29 8.68 -22.12
CA GLU A 60 -23.74 10.00 -22.56
C GLU A 60 -22.56 10.83 -23.07
N GLN A 61 -22.72 11.42 -24.26
CA GLN A 61 -21.64 12.14 -24.93
C GLN A 61 -21.62 13.64 -24.56
N PHE A 62 -22.73 14.18 -24.05
CA PHE A 62 -22.87 15.60 -23.78
C PHE A 62 -23.45 15.85 -22.39
N THR A 63 -23.05 16.96 -21.79
CA THR A 63 -23.62 17.48 -20.55
C THR A 63 -25.02 18.03 -20.80
N ARG A 64 -25.70 18.42 -19.72
CA ARG A 64 -27.02 19.13 -19.83
C ARG A 64 -26.91 20.49 -20.52
N HIS A 65 -25.72 21.09 -20.52
CA HIS A 65 -25.43 22.36 -21.22
C HIS A 65 -24.95 22.16 -22.65
N GLY A 66 -24.88 20.92 -23.15
CA GLY A 66 -24.45 20.60 -24.50
C GLY A 66 -22.93 20.53 -24.71
N ASN A 67 -22.14 20.60 -23.63
CA ASN A 67 -20.69 20.43 -23.71
C ASN A 67 -20.31 18.97 -23.80
N PRO A 68 -19.25 18.60 -24.55
CA PRO A 68 -18.86 17.20 -24.68
C PRO A 68 -18.25 16.64 -23.38
N TYR A 69 -18.58 15.39 -23.06
CA TYR A 69 -17.88 14.61 -22.06
C TYR A 69 -16.65 13.93 -22.66
N VAL A 70 -15.58 13.89 -21.88
CA VAL A 70 -14.42 13.03 -22.13
C VAL A 70 -14.56 11.73 -21.33
N HIS A 71 -14.28 10.59 -21.99
CA HIS A 71 -14.33 9.26 -21.40
C HIS A 71 -13.00 8.55 -21.63
N ASP A 72 -12.17 8.42 -20.62
CA ASP A 72 -10.94 7.64 -20.67
C ASP A 72 -11.18 6.27 -20.01
N LEU A 73 -11.63 5.29 -20.79
CA LEU A 73 -11.82 3.91 -20.35
C LEU A 73 -10.51 3.10 -20.29
N LYS A 74 -9.40 3.66 -20.79
CA LYS A 74 -8.09 3.01 -20.67
C LYS A 74 -7.52 3.17 -19.27
N ASN A 75 -7.92 4.23 -18.56
CA ASN A 75 -7.52 4.45 -17.19
C ASN A 75 -8.40 3.63 -16.23
N PRO A 76 -7.84 2.61 -15.52
CA PRO A 76 -8.63 1.72 -14.67
C PRO A 76 -8.95 2.32 -13.29
N MET A 77 -8.61 3.58 -13.04
CA MET A 77 -8.85 4.20 -11.73
C MET A 77 -10.33 4.26 -11.40
N THR A 78 -10.65 3.79 -10.20
CA THR A 78 -11.99 3.74 -9.65
C THR A 78 -12.05 4.34 -8.25
N ASP A 79 -13.18 4.91 -7.90
CA ASP A 79 -13.51 5.31 -6.54
C ASP A 79 -14.94 4.82 -6.22
N ASN A 80 -15.09 4.04 -5.13
CA ASN A 80 -16.36 3.46 -4.68
C ASN A 80 -17.14 2.70 -5.77
N GLY A 81 -16.44 1.93 -6.64
CA GLY A 81 -17.06 1.14 -7.70
C GLY A 81 -17.42 1.93 -8.95
N HIS A 82 -16.97 3.17 -9.09
CA HIS A 82 -17.22 4.02 -10.27
C HIS A 82 -15.91 4.40 -10.96
N TYR A 83 -15.89 4.40 -12.30
CA TYR A 83 -14.74 4.88 -13.08
C TYR A 83 -14.49 6.37 -12.86
N THR A 84 -13.24 6.71 -12.53
CA THR A 84 -12.85 8.10 -12.25
C THR A 84 -12.88 8.97 -13.49
N TRP A 85 -12.43 8.44 -14.62
CA TRP A 85 -12.18 9.23 -15.84
C TRP A 85 -13.26 9.06 -16.92
N ILE A 86 -14.52 8.85 -16.51
CA ILE A 86 -15.67 8.91 -17.40
C ILE A 86 -16.59 10.06 -17.01
N TYR A 87 -17.35 10.59 -17.97
CA TYR A 87 -18.23 11.75 -17.78
C TYR A 87 -17.51 12.99 -17.27
N VAL A 88 -16.33 13.30 -17.81
CA VAL A 88 -15.54 14.48 -17.42
C VAL A 88 -15.76 15.61 -18.41
N CYS A 89 -16.24 16.74 -17.93
CA CYS A 89 -16.31 17.99 -18.66
C CYS A 89 -15.49 19.06 -17.93
N GLU A 90 -14.20 19.20 -18.30
CA GLU A 90 -13.23 20.01 -17.57
C GLU A 90 -13.60 21.48 -17.55
N SER A 91 -14.18 22.03 -18.64
CA SER A 91 -14.60 23.42 -18.69
C SER A 91 -15.70 23.74 -17.65
N GLU A 92 -16.71 22.87 -17.55
CA GLU A 92 -17.78 23.02 -16.59
C GLU A 92 -17.31 22.79 -15.13
N LEU A 93 -16.42 21.80 -14.93
CA LEU A 93 -15.83 21.57 -13.60
C LEU A 93 -15.11 22.82 -13.11
N LYS A 94 -14.22 23.38 -13.95
CA LYS A 94 -13.45 24.58 -13.61
C LYS A 94 -14.35 25.75 -13.28
N GLU A 95 -15.31 26.05 -14.15
CA GLU A 95 -16.18 27.21 -13.96
C GLU A 95 -17.03 27.07 -12.69
N ALA A 96 -17.62 25.90 -12.45
CA ALA A 96 -18.47 25.66 -11.28
C ALA A 96 -17.65 25.64 -9.99
N TRP A 97 -16.46 25.06 -10.00
CA TRP A 97 -15.57 25.01 -8.85
C TRP A 97 -15.06 26.40 -8.47
N ASP A 98 -14.55 27.16 -9.43
CA ASP A 98 -13.98 28.50 -9.23
C ASP A 98 -14.99 29.51 -8.67
N LYS A 99 -16.30 29.25 -8.86
CA LYS A 99 -17.40 30.04 -8.27
C LYS A 99 -17.68 29.67 -6.81
N ARG A 100 -17.38 28.44 -6.39
CA ARG A 100 -17.80 27.92 -5.07
C ARG A 100 -16.64 27.76 -4.08
N SER A 101 -15.42 27.57 -4.57
CA SER A 101 -14.24 27.31 -3.75
C SER A 101 -13.34 28.54 -3.64
N LYS A 102 -12.60 28.62 -2.53
CA LYS A 102 -11.54 29.61 -2.32
C LYS A 102 -10.26 29.24 -3.06
N ILE A 103 -10.01 27.93 -3.27
CA ILE A 103 -8.87 27.40 -4.01
C ILE A 103 -9.29 27.24 -5.47
N LYS A 104 -8.53 27.83 -6.39
CA LYS A 104 -8.85 27.74 -7.82
C LYS A 104 -8.57 26.36 -8.39
N TYR A 105 -9.31 25.96 -9.42
CA TYR A 105 -9.23 24.63 -10.05
C TYR A 105 -7.83 24.20 -10.48
N GLY A 106 -6.96 25.16 -10.83
CA GLY A 106 -5.57 24.94 -11.22
C GLY A 106 -4.55 24.95 -10.07
N GLU A 107 -4.98 25.19 -8.82
CA GLU A 107 -4.14 25.27 -7.64
C GLU A 107 -4.09 23.93 -6.90
N ASN A 108 -3.19 23.81 -5.91
CA ASN A 108 -3.11 22.67 -5.04
C ASN A 108 -4.05 22.82 -3.84
N ASP A 109 -4.61 21.70 -3.37
CA ASP A 109 -5.35 21.61 -2.12
C ASP A 109 -4.40 21.64 -0.90
N ALA A 110 -4.94 21.58 0.32
CA ALA A 110 -4.16 21.63 1.55
C ALA A 110 -3.22 20.40 1.76
N ALA A 111 -3.43 19.33 1.00
CA ALA A 111 -2.55 18.15 0.96
C ALA A 111 -1.47 18.22 -0.14
N ASP A 112 -1.30 19.42 -0.74
CA ASP A 112 -0.34 19.68 -1.84
C ASP A 112 -0.60 18.83 -3.11
N SER A 113 -1.85 18.47 -3.37
CA SER A 113 -2.29 17.78 -4.58
C SER A 113 -3.11 18.73 -5.46
N PRO A 114 -3.00 18.66 -6.81
CA PRO A 114 -3.83 19.48 -7.68
C PRO A 114 -5.31 19.25 -7.42
N VAL A 115 -6.03 20.30 -7.03
CA VAL A 115 -7.44 20.23 -6.58
C VAL A 115 -8.35 19.56 -7.60
N LYS A 116 -8.02 19.66 -8.90
CA LYS A 116 -8.78 19.00 -9.97
C LYS A 116 -8.87 17.49 -9.78
N TYR A 117 -7.81 16.84 -9.31
CA TYR A 117 -7.81 15.39 -9.10
C TYR A 117 -8.60 15.01 -7.86
N THR A 118 -8.47 15.79 -6.79
CA THR A 118 -9.25 15.61 -5.55
C THR A 118 -10.74 15.77 -5.82
N LEU A 119 -11.13 16.80 -6.57
CA LEU A 119 -12.52 17.05 -6.96
C LEU A 119 -13.09 15.93 -7.83
N VAL A 120 -12.37 15.53 -8.89
CA VAL A 120 -12.81 14.47 -9.81
C VAL A 120 -13.01 13.16 -9.05
N ARG A 121 -12.10 12.80 -8.17
CA ARG A 121 -12.20 11.59 -7.34
C ARG A 121 -13.36 11.69 -6.35
N TYR A 122 -13.52 12.83 -5.69
CA TYR A 122 -14.63 13.04 -4.75
C TYR A 122 -15.99 12.89 -5.42
N LEU A 123 -16.20 13.54 -6.59
CA LEU A 123 -17.41 13.38 -7.39
C LEU A 123 -17.65 11.93 -7.80
N THR A 124 -16.57 11.24 -8.21
CA THR A 124 -16.63 9.81 -8.55
C THR A 124 -17.08 8.97 -7.37
N SER A 125 -16.52 9.21 -6.18
CA SER A 125 -16.86 8.43 -4.98
C SER A 125 -18.32 8.60 -4.54
N LYS A 126 -18.99 9.68 -4.98
CA LYS A 126 -20.43 9.92 -4.81
C LYS A 126 -21.28 9.38 -5.97
N GLY A 127 -20.66 8.79 -7.02
CA GLY A 127 -21.36 8.39 -8.23
C GLY A 127 -21.86 9.57 -9.08
N LEU A 128 -21.28 10.77 -8.91
CA LEU A 128 -21.67 11.97 -9.64
C LEU A 128 -20.87 12.11 -10.94
N LYS A 129 -21.49 12.73 -11.96
CA LYS A 129 -20.78 13.13 -13.17
C LYS A 129 -19.87 14.32 -12.88
N LYS A 130 -18.79 14.44 -13.64
CA LYS A 130 -17.76 15.47 -13.46
C LYS A 130 -18.07 16.64 -14.37
N ASP A 131 -19.12 17.36 -14.04
CA ASP A 131 -19.66 18.54 -14.75
C ASP A 131 -20.12 19.61 -13.74
N SER A 132 -20.71 20.68 -14.23
CA SER A 132 -21.25 21.76 -13.40
C SER A 132 -22.36 21.29 -12.46
N TYR A 133 -23.19 20.35 -12.89
CA TYR A 133 -24.25 19.80 -12.04
C TYR A 133 -23.68 18.99 -10.88
N GLY A 134 -22.68 18.14 -11.15
CA GLY A 134 -21.97 17.38 -10.11
C GLY A 134 -21.38 18.29 -9.04
N VAL A 135 -20.66 19.36 -9.44
CA VAL A 135 -20.09 20.35 -8.51
C VAL A 135 -21.17 21.07 -7.73
N ASN A 136 -22.24 21.51 -8.39
CA ASN A 136 -23.31 22.26 -7.74
C ASN A 136 -24.15 21.42 -6.77
N SER A 137 -24.10 20.09 -6.89
CA SER A 137 -24.77 19.17 -5.95
C SER A 137 -23.98 18.93 -4.66
N LEU A 138 -22.72 19.40 -4.57
CA LEU A 138 -21.94 19.30 -3.35
C LEU A 138 -22.42 20.30 -2.29
N SER A 139 -22.37 19.91 -1.02
CA SER A 139 -22.60 20.85 0.09
C SER A 139 -21.36 21.74 0.31
N ASP A 140 -21.50 22.82 1.07
CA ASP A 140 -20.36 23.69 1.39
C ASP A 140 -19.35 23.01 2.33
N GLU A 141 -19.80 22.04 3.15
CA GLU A 141 -18.92 21.19 3.94
C GLU A 141 -18.09 20.29 3.04
N GLU A 142 -18.68 19.70 1.99
CA GLU A 142 -17.97 18.85 1.02
C GLU A 142 -16.96 19.66 0.20
N ILE A 143 -17.27 20.89 -0.19
CA ILE A 143 -16.30 21.79 -0.82
C ILE A 143 -15.07 21.98 0.09
N LYS A 144 -15.28 22.26 1.39
CA LYS A 144 -14.19 22.39 2.37
C LYS A 144 -13.37 21.11 2.55
N LEU A 145 -14.01 19.94 2.54
CA LEU A 145 -13.29 18.66 2.60
C LEU A 145 -12.39 18.49 1.38
N ILE A 146 -12.86 18.82 0.19
CA ILE A 146 -12.06 18.76 -1.03
C ILE A 146 -10.90 19.76 -0.97
N GLU A 147 -11.13 20.99 -0.47
CA GLU A 147 -10.08 21.98 -0.22
C GLU A 147 -9.00 21.48 0.76
N GLN A 148 -9.37 20.60 1.69
CA GLN A 148 -8.46 19.94 2.64
C GLN A 148 -7.75 18.70 2.06
N GLY A 149 -8.01 18.33 0.80
CA GLY A 149 -7.39 17.18 0.14
C GLY A 149 -8.15 15.85 0.33
N VAL A 150 -9.39 15.89 0.85
CA VAL A 150 -10.21 14.67 0.97
C VAL A 150 -10.78 14.31 -0.39
N ALA A 151 -10.29 13.21 -0.97
CA ALA A 151 -10.63 12.77 -2.32
C ALA A 151 -11.78 11.75 -2.40
N ASN A 152 -12.29 11.26 -1.26
CA ASN A 152 -13.36 10.27 -1.25
C ASN A 152 -14.34 10.55 -0.10
N VAL A 153 -15.64 10.53 -0.39
CA VAL A 153 -16.70 10.83 0.57
C VAL A 153 -16.70 9.92 1.81
N ASP A 154 -16.20 8.71 1.65
CA ASP A 154 -16.13 7.74 2.74
C ASP A 154 -14.90 7.91 3.63
N ASP A 155 -13.86 8.62 3.17
CA ASP A 155 -12.62 8.79 3.95
C ASP A 155 -12.87 9.59 5.24
N ALA A 156 -13.87 10.46 5.25
CA ALA A 156 -14.30 11.19 6.45
C ALA A 156 -15.11 10.34 7.46
N LYS A 157 -15.66 9.19 7.03
CA LYS A 157 -16.65 8.41 7.80
C LYS A 157 -16.16 7.05 8.28
N LYS A 158 -15.05 6.51 7.72
CA LYS A 158 -14.61 5.12 7.93
C LYS A 158 -13.52 4.96 8.98
N SER A 159 -13.44 3.73 9.51
CA SER A 159 -12.34 3.34 10.38
C SER A 159 -11.00 3.46 9.64
N ASN A 160 -9.97 3.90 10.36
CA ASN A 160 -8.61 4.00 9.81
C ASN A 160 -8.10 2.69 9.18
N PHE A 161 -8.63 1.52 9.61
CA PHE A 161 -8.22 0.21 9.09
C PHE A 161 -8.80 -0.06 7.69
N GLU A 162 -10.11 0.17 7.49
CA GLU A 162 -10.76 -0.01 6.17
C GLU A 162 -10.14 0.91 5.11
N ASN A 163 -9.89 2.18 5.48
CA ASN A 163 -9.24 3.13 4.58
C ASN A 163 -7.81 2.73 4.21
N ARG A 164 -7.04 2.25 5.19
CA ARG A 164 -5.68 1.74 4.92
C ARG A 164 -5.70 0.56 3.96
N LEU A 165 -6.62 -0.39 4.16
CA LEU A 165 -6.75 -1.56 3.28
C LEU A 165 -7.20 -1.15 1.88
N LYS A 166 -8.19 -0.27 1.76
CA LYS A 166 -8.63 0.31 0.48
C LYS A 166 -7.46 0.97 -0.25
N ASN A 167 -6.69 1.81 0.44
CA ASN A 167 -5.55 2.51 -0.15
C ASN A 167 -4.46 1.55 -0.60
N LEU A 168 -4.15 0.49 0.18
CA LEU A 168 -3.19 -0.53 -0.23
C LEU A 168 -3.63 -1.27 -1.50
N LEU A 169 -4.91 -1.65 -1.58
CA LEU A 169 -5.45 -2.32 -2.77
C LEU A 169 -5.41 -1.38 -3.98
N TRP A 170 -5.74 -0.12 -3.77
CA TRP A 170 -5.70 0.91 -4.80
C TRP A 170 -4.26 1.16 -5.31
N GLU A 171 -3.26 1.25 -4.41
CA GLU A 171 -1.84 1.33 -4.78
C GLU A 171 -1.42 0.18 -5.70
N ILE A 172 -1.87 -1.05 -5.38
CA ILE A 172 -1.58 -2.24 -6.19
C ILE A 172 -2.16 -2.11 -7.60
N GLU A 173 -3.41 -1.67 -7.72
CA GLU A 173 -4.07 -1.54 -9.03
C GLU A 173 -3.44 -0.42 -9.87
N ILE A 174 -3.14 0.73 -9.28
CA ILE A 174 -2.43 1.81 -9.97
C ILE A 174 -1.06 1.32 -10.46
N TYR A 175 -0.31 0.63 -9.60
CA TYR A 175 1.00 0.11 -10.02
C TYR A 175 0.90 -0.91 -11.15
N LYS A 176 -0.12 -1.76 -11.18
CA LYS A 176 -0.34 -2.68 -12.31
C LYS A 176 -0.49 -1.92 -13.63
N PHE A 177 -1.14 -0.77 -13.59
CA PHE A 177 -1.41 0.05 -14.76
C PHE A 177 -0.24 0.96 -15.13
N THR A 178 0.26 1.77 -14.18
CA THR A 178 1.26 2.82 -14.43
C THR A 178 2.69 2.30 -14.42
N ARG A 179 2.95 1.20 -13.69
CA ARG A 179 4.30 0.70 -13.35
C ARG A 179 5.16 1.74 -12.63
N ASP A 180 4.54 2.77 -12.04
CA ASP A 180 5.23 3.83 -11.31
C ASP A 180 5.10 3.63 -9.80
N PRO A 181 6.19 3.28 -9.09
CA PRO A 181 6.16 3.06 -7.65
C PRO A 181 6.36 4.33 -6.80
N ARG A 182 6.67 5.50 -7.41
CA ARG A 182 7.21 6.68 -6.69
C ARG A 182 6.33 7.22 -5.57
N GLN A 183 5.01 7.10 -5.68
CA GLN A 183 4.06 7.57 -4.67
C GLN A 183 3.36 6.43 -3.91
N GLN A 184 3.91 5.21 -3.99
CA GLN A 184 3.27 3.99 -3.52
C GLN A 184 4.22 3.21 -2.61
N THR A 185 4.10 3.43 -1.31
CA THR A 185 5.03 2.88 -0.31
C THR A 185 5.20 1.36 -0.40
N LEU A 186 4.11 0.62 -0.62
CA LEU A 186 4.17 -0.82 -0.77
C LEU A 186 4.89 -1.23 -2.07
N MET A 187 4.58 -0.56 -3.18
CA MET A 187 5.17 -0.89 -4.48
C MET A 187 6.64 -0.50 -4.56
N GLN A 188 7.07 0.58 -3.90
CA GLN A 188 8.48 0.91 -3.72
C GLN A 188 9.23 -0.26 -3.06
N ARG A 189 8.72 -0.79 -1.96
CA ARG A 189 9.32 -1.95 -1.27
C ARG A 189 9.41 -3.17 -2.19
N VAL A 190 8.35 -3.49 -2.94
CA VAL A 190 8.35 -4.62 -3.89
C VAL A 190 9.42 -4.44 -4.97
N GLU A 191 9.58 -3.25 -5.52
CA GLU A 191 10.61 -2.95 -6.53
C GLU A 191 12.02 -3.08 -5.94
N LEU A 192 12.26 -2.51 -4.76
CA LEU A 192 13.54 -2.61 -4.06
C LEU A 192 13.88 -4.07 -3.70
N TRP A 193 12.91 -4.86 -3.27
CA TRP A 193 13.12 -6.28 -2.98
C TRP A 193 13.43 -7.11 -4.24
N ARG A 194 12.80 -6.79 -5.38
CA ARG A 194 13.12 -7.40 -6.68
C ARG A 194 14.55 -7.09 -7.11
N THR A 195 14.96 -5.82 -6.98
CA THR A 195 16.34 -5.39 -7.25
C THR A 195 17.34 -6.11 -6.33
N SER A 196 17.02 -6.19 -5.02
CA SER A 196 17.81 -6.96 -4.05
C SER A 196 17.98 -8.41 -4.47
N ALA A 197 16.87 -9.07 -4.86
CA ALA A 197 16.91 -10.49 -5.26
C ALA A 197 17.79 -10.73 -6.50
N ARG A 198 17.80 -9.79 -7.46
CA ARG A 198 18.69 -9.87 -8.64
C ARG A 198 20.15 -9.73 -8.23
N LEU A 199 20.50 -8.74 -7.42
CA LEU A 199 21.86 -8.55 -6.92
C LEU A 199 22.34 -9.72 -6.05
N ILE A 200 21.48 -10.26 -5.19
CA ILE A 200 21.76 -11.43 -4.38
C ILE A 200 22.07 -12.65 -5.26
N LYS A 201 21.32 -12.84 -6.34
CA LYS A 201 21.58 -13.94 -7.28
C LYS A 201 22.99 -13.87 -7.88
N ASP A 202 23.45 -12.64 -8.21
CA ASP A 202 24.75 -12.41 -8.83
C ASP A 202 25.90 -12.51 -7.80
N HIS A 203 25.62 -12.22 -6.51
CA HIS A 203 26.61 -12.19 -5.41
C HIS A 203 26.23 -13.10 -4.23
N PHE A 204 25.69 -14.27 -4.52
CA PHE A 204 25.02 -15.16 -3.56
C PHE A 204 25.88 -15.57 -2.36
N TRP A 205 27.15 -15.95 -2.61
CA TRP A 205 27.98 -16.57 -1.56
C TRP A 205 28.54 -15.59 -0.54
N PHE A 206 29.10 -14.46 -0.99
CA PHE A 206 29.86 -13.53 -0.16
C PHE A 206 29.26 -12.11 -0.09
N GLY A 207 28.22 -11.84 -0.88
CA GLY A 207 27.64 -10.50 -0.96
C GLY A 207 28.52 -9.50 -1.72
N LEU A 208 28.19 -8.22 -1.55
CA LEU A 208 28.86 -7.07 -2.18
C LEU A 208 29.89 -6.40 -1.26
N GLY A 209 29.83 -6.67 0.05
CA GLY A 209 30.53 -5.90 1.08
C GLY A 209 29.74 -4.65 1.53
N THR A 210 29.93 -4.28 2.80
CA THR A 210 29.17 -3.18 3.44
C THR A 210 29.37 -1.81 2.77
N GLY A 211 30.55 -1.56 2.19
CA GLY A 211 30.88 -0.28 1.55
C GLY A 211 30.27 -0.11 0.15
N ASP A 212 30.05 -1.17 -0.59
CA ASP A 212 29.70 -1.13 -2.01
C ASP A 212 28.21 -1.27 -2.28
N VAL A 213 27.42 -1.81 -1.33
CA VAL A 213 25.98 -2.05 -1.51
C VAL A 213 25.26 -0.83 -2.03
N LYS A 214 25.46 0.35 -1.43
CA LYS A 214 24.76 1.56 -1.82
C LYS A 214 25.01 1.95 -3.28
N ASN A 215 26.26 1.88 -3.72
CA ASN A 215 26.65 2.27 -5.08
C ASN A 215 26.18 1.25 -6.12
N VAL A 216 26.38 -0.04 -5.84
CA VAL A 216 25.96 -1.13 -6.73
C VAL A 216 24.42 -1.19 -6.83
N PHE A 217 23.71 -0.94 -5.73
CA PHE A 217 22.26 -0.90 -5.72
C PHE A 217 21.72 0.27 -6.58
N ALA A 218 22.29 1.47 -6.41
CA ALA A 218 21.92 2.63 -7.23
C ALA A 218 22.22 2.40 -8.72
N ALA A 219 23.41 1.86 -9.06
CA ALA A 219 23.76 1.51 -10.43
C ALA A 219 22.81 0.45 -11.01
N LYS A 220 22.37 -0.53 -10.22
CA LYS A 220 21.40 -1.55 -10.67
C LYS A 220 20.03 -0.97 -10.95
N LEU A 221 19.53 -0.04 -10.10
CA LEU A 221 18.28 0.68 -10.35
C LEU A 221 18.37 1.52 -11.62
N GLU A 222 19.53 2.10 -11.91
CA GLU A 222 19.76 2.86 -13.14
C GLU A 222 19.79 1.96 -14.38
N LEU A 223 20.52 0.83 -14.33
CA LEU A 223 20.56 -0.16 -15.40
C LEU A 223 19.19 -0.76 -15.73
N ASP A 224 18.36 -0.97 -14.72
CA ASP A 224 17.00 -1.49 -14.87
C ASP A 224 16.00 -0.37 -15.28
N ASP A 225 16.47 0.87 -15.52
CA ASP A 225 15.68 2.09 -15.80
C ASP A 225 14.52 2.28 -14.81
N SER A 226 14.78 1.93 -13.54
CA SER A 226 13.79 2.08 -12.48
C SER A 226 13.50 3.55 -12.20
N LEU A 227 12.23 3.88 -12.00
CA LEU A 227 11.80 5.22 -11.59
C LEU A 227 12.31 5.60 -10.19
N LEU A 228 12.86 4.64 -9.42
CA LEU A 228 13.47 4.85 -8.10
C LEU A 228 14.97 5.11 -8.13
N LYS A 229 15.62 5.20 -9.28
CA LYS A 229 17.07 5.33 -9.45
C LYS A 229 17.72 6.48 -8.64
N ASN A 230 17.01 7.57 -8.43
CA ASN A 230 17.52 8.73 -7.69
C ASN A 230 16.94 8.88 -6.27
N SER A 231 16.22 7.86 -5.78
CA SER A 231 15.51 7.97 -4.50
C SER A 231 16.41 7.80 -3.28
N GLY A 232 17.59 7.17 -3.43
CA GLY A 232 18.45 6.79 -2.31
C GLY A 232 17.84 5.75 -1.36
N LEU A 233 16.71 5.14 -1.77
CA LEU A 233 15.99 4.18 -0.95
C LEU A 233 16.77 2.87 -0.80
N ARG A 234 16.59 2.23 0.35
CA ARG A 234 17.13 0.90 0.69
C ARG A 234 16.02 -0.15 0.69
N PRO A 235 16.37 -1.45 0.75
CA PRO A 235 15.38 -2.54 0.75
C PRO A 235 14.36 -2.49 1.90
N HIS A 236 14.68 -1.82 3.02
CA HIS A 236 13.88 -1.85 4.24
C HIS A 236 13.53 -3.27 4.69
N ASN A 237 14.55 -4.14 4.67
CA ASN A 237 14.45 -5.53 5.09
C ASN A 237 15.83 -6.03 5.51
N GLN A 238 16.04 -6.19 6.82
CA GLN A 238 17.34 -6.54 7.40
C GLN A 238 17.93 -7.85 6.83
N TYR A 239 17.10 -8.83 6.51
CA TYR A 239 17.60 -10.10 5.95
C TYR A 239 18.14 -9.91 4.54
N LEU A 240 17.48 -9.11 3.72
CA LEU A 240 17.95 -8.77 2.37
C LEU A 240 19.23 -7.93 2.44
N THR A 241 19.30 -6.98 3.37
CA THR A 241 20.48 -6.14 3.57
C THR A 241 21.68 -6.97 3.98
N ILE A 242 21.55 -7.85 4.98
CA ILE A 242 22.64 -8.75 5.39
C ILE A 242 23.05 -9.68 4.22
N MET A 243 22.09 -10.17 3.45
CA MET A 243 22.39 -11.03 2.32
C MET A 243 23.09 -10.29 1.17
N LEU A 244 22.75 -9.01 0.95
CA LEU A 244 23.45 -8.14 0.00
C LEU A 244 24.90 -7.86 0.45
N GLU A 245 25.11 -7.61 1.74
CA GLU A 245 26.41 -7.24 2.27
C GLU A 245 27.37 -8.43 2.42
N PHE A 246 26.89 -9.53 2.98
CA PHE A 246 27.73 -10.66 3.41
C PHE A 246 27.38 -12.00 2.74
N GLY A 247 26.41 -12.01 1.81
CA GLY A 247 25.95 -13.22 1.13
C GLY A 247 25.29 -14.24 2.07
N VAL A 248 25.13 -15.46 1.58
CA VAL A 248 24.49 -16.55 2.33
C VAL A 248 25.25 -16.92 3.60
N PHE A 249 26.56 -16.84 3.60
CA PHE A 249 27.35 -17.17 4.80
C PHE A 249 27.13 -16.15 5.92
N GLY A 250 27.06 -14.86 5.58
CA GLY A 250 26.72 -13.82 6.54
C GLY A 250 25.30 -13.97 7.09
N LEU A 251 24.33 -14.25 6.22
CA LEU A 251 22.96 -14.49 6.65
C LEU A 251 22.85 -15.71 7.58
N LEU A 252 23.52 -16.82 7.26
CA LEU A 252 23.53 -18.02 8.13
C LEU A 252 24.18 -17.74 9.47
N LEU A 253 25.30 -17.01 9.50
CA LEU A 253 25.94 -16.60 10.75
C LEU A 253 25.02 -15.68 11.56
N PHE A 254 24.38 -14.71 10.93
CA PHE A 254 23.42 -13.83 11.59
C PHE A 254 22.26 -14.60 12.21
N LEU A 255 21.64 -15.50 11.45
CA LEU A 255 20.55 -16.35 11.96
C LEU A 255 21.03 -17.27 13.09
N PHE A 256 22.23 -17.82 12.97
CA PHE A 256 22.84 -18.61 14.06
C PHE A 256 22.98 -17.77 15.33
N CYS A 257 23.57 -16.58 15.25
CA CYS A 257 23.72 -15.68 16.41
C CYS A 257 22.37 -15.27 17.00
N LEU A 258 21.35 -15.09 16.15
CA LEU A 258 20.01 -14.70 16.59
C LEU A 258 19.28 -15.84 17.31
N PHE A 259 19.34 -17.06 16.78
CA PHE A 259 18.54 -18.19 17.30
C PHE A 259 19.29 -19.06 18.31
N TYR A 260 20.60 -19.25 18.18
CA TYR A 260 21.37 -20.17 19.01
C TYR A 260 21.30 -19.89 20.51
N PRO A 261 21.47 -18.64 21.00
CA PRO A 261 21.37 -18.37 22.43
C PRO A 261 19.99 -18.75 23.01
N SER A 262 18.94 -18.44 22.26
CA SER A 262 17.55 -18.71 22.65
C SER A 262 17.24 -20.20 22.72
N LEU A 263 17.75 -20.96 21.77
CA LEU A 263 17.60 -22.43 21.76
C LEU A 263 18.39 -23.09 22.88
N ARG A 264 19.64 -22.67 23.11
CA ARG A 264 20.50 -23.24 24.15
C ARG A 264 19.96 -22.97 25.56
N GLN A 265 19.45 -21.78 25.83
CA GLN A 265 18.93 -21.39 27.14
C GLN A 265 17.47 -21.75 27.33
N LYS A 266 16.81 -22.33 26.30
CA LYS A 266 15.37 -22.67 26.30
C LYS A 266 14.46 -21.46 26.60
N ASN A 267 14.91 -20.24 26.26
CA ASN A 267 14.21 -19.00 26.55
C ASN A 267 12.87 -18.86 25.79
N PHE A 268 12.65 -19.65 24.75
CA PHE A 268 11.36 -19.68 24.03
C PHE A 268 10.18 -20.17 24.90
N PHE A 269 10.44 -20.75 26.06
CA PHE A 269 9.41 -21.10 27.04
C PHE A 269 9.04 -19.93 27.96
N ASP A 270 9.83 -18.84 27.97
CA ASP A 270 9.48 -17.60 28.63
C ASP A 270 8.61 -16.73 27.71
N PHE A 271 7.44 -16.32 28.21
CA PHE A 271 6.48 -15.57 27.40
C PHE A 271 6.98 -14.18 27.00
N LEU A 272 7.64 -13.45 27.90
CA LEU A 272 8.14 -12.12 27.62
C LEU A 272 9.26 -12.15 26.61
N TYR A 273 10.20 -13.10 26.78
CA TYR A 273 11.30 -13.30 25.85
C TYR A 273 10.78 -13.66 24.44
N LEU A 274 9.88 -14.64 24.35
CA LEU A 274 9.31 -15.07 23.08
C LEU A 274 8.58 -13.90 22.37
N THR A 275 7.82 -13.11 23.14
CA THR A 275 7.11 -11.94 22.62
C THR A 275 8.08 -10.94 22.01
N PHE A 276 9.12 -10.55 22.78
CA PHE A 276 10.15 -9.63 22.31
C PHE A 276 10.87 -10.17 21.08
N PHE A 277 11.29 -11.44 21.13
CA PHE A 277 12.00 -12.10 20.04
C PHE A 277 11.18 -12.09 18.73
N ILE A 278 9.90 -12.45 18.80
CA ILE A 278 9.02 -12.45 17.62
C ILE A 278 8.83 -11.04 17.08
N VAL A 279 8.62 -10.04 17.96
CA VAL A 279 8.50 -8.64 17.52
C VAL A 279 9.76 -8.20 16.78
N VAL A 280 10.95 -8.49 17.29
CA VAL A 280 12.22 -8.15 16.63
C VAL A 280 12.37 -8.85 15.28
N VAL A 281 12.14 -10.17 15.23
CA VAL A 281 12.24 -10.95 13.98
C VAL A 281 11.27 -10.43 12.90
N PHE A 282 10.04 -10.09 13.28
CA PHE A 282 9.06 -9.55 12.33
C PHE A 282 9.36 -8.09 11.93
N SER A 283 9.89 -7.27 12.84
CA SER A 283 10.28 -5.89 12.49
C SER A 283 11.37 -5.86 11.43
N MET A 284 12.31 -6.80 11.47
CA MET A 284 13.39 -6.97 10.49
C MET A 284 12.91 -7.31 9.07
N LEU A 285 11.67 -7.79 8.90
CA LEU A 285 11.07 -8.00 7.57
C LEU A 285 10.67 -6.70 6.87
N THR A 286 10.43 -5.65 7.63
CA THR A 286 9.90 -4.39 7.12
C THR A 286 10.80 -3.19 7.34
N GLU A 287 11.87 -3.36 8.13
CA GLU A 287 12.82 -2.28 8.46
C GLU A 287 14.25 -2.84 8.57
N ASP A 288 15.22 -1.99 8.28
CA ASP A 288 16.65 -2.26 8.52
C ASP A 288 16.97 -1.92 9.99
N THR A 289 16.51 -2.77 10.90
CA THR A 289 16.47 -2.50 12.36
C THR A 289 17.84 -2.18 12.96
N PHE A 290 18.93 -2.70 12.38
CA PHE A 290 20.29 -2.47 12.85
C PHE A 290 21.02 -1.31 12.16
N GLU A 291 20.46 -0.74 11.09
CA GLU A 291 21.14 0.28 10.28
C GLU A 291 20.47 1.65 10.29
N THR A 292 19.25 1.75 10.80
CA THR A 292 18.42 2.99 10.70
C THR A 292 18.81 4.09 11.68
N GLN A 293 19.88 3.94 12.47
CA GLN A 293 20.24 4.92 13.50
C GLN A 293 21.61 5.57 13.29
N ALA A 294 22.12 5.59 12.08
CA ALA A 294 23.35 6.30 11.74
C ALA A 294 23.05 7.57 10.95
#